data_08d35edc9d0a90c86e0efec04022adfa
#
_entry.id   08d35edc9d0a90c86e0efec04022adfa
#
_cell.length_a   1.000
_cell.length_b   1.000
_cell.length_c   1.000
_cell.angle_alpha   90.00
_cell.angle_beta   90.00
_cell.angle_gamma   90.00
#
_symmetry.space_group_name_H-M   'P 1'
#
loop_
_entity.id
_entity.type
_entity.pdbx_description
1 polymer ?
#
loop_
_entity_poly.entity_id
_entity_poly.type
_entity_poly.pdbx_seq_one_letter_code
_entity_poly.pdbx_strand_id
1 'polypeptide(L)'
;VDAARDAGVRHFVYSSVNGADKQSRFRHLAKWEIEQYIRAIGLPATILRPSGFMENYAGPGFGVQNGTLAEATNPDVPVKLIAVDDIGAFVRLAFNDPETFLGKTLEIAGDALTPTQIAEAIARATGRSVRYVHIPIDAVRRQNEILARIYEWLNGEGYEVDFPALRSLHPGLMNFDTWLERRGKALFEALFRSA
;
A
#
# COMPACT_ATOMS: atom_id res chain seq x y z
N VAL A 1 10.79 -18.78 6.44
CA VAL A 1 10.01 -18.96 7.68
C VAL A 1 10.64 -20.08 8.50
N ASP A 2 10.86 -21.29 7.95
CA ASP A 2 11.43 -22.42 8.66
C ASP A 2 12.80 -22.12 9.27
N ALA A 3 13.71 -21.52 8.53
CA ALA A 3 15.02 -21.12 9.06
C ALA A 3 14.93 -20.17 10.27
N ALA A 4 13.92 -19.28 10.30
CA ALA A 4 13.69 -18.43 11.46
C ALA A 4 13.21 -19.20 12.69
N ARG A 5 12.30 -20.17 12.49
CA ARG A 5 11.84 -21.09 13.55
C ARG A 5 13.01 -21.93 14.08
N ASP A 6 13.77 -22.56 13.21
CA ASP A 6 14.85 -23.47 13.55
C ASP A 6 16.02 -22.72 14.25
N ALA A 7 16.19 -21.44 13.93
CA ALA A 7 17.14 -20.55 14.61
C ALA A 7 16.62 -19.96 15.93
N GLY A 8 15.40 -20.29 16.35
CA GLY A 8 14.80 -19.80 17.59
C GLY A 8 14.56 -18.29 17.61
N VAL A 9 14.20 -17.69 16.45
CA VAL A 9 13.87 -16.27 16.35
C VAL A 9 12.73 -15.92 17.28
N ARG A 10 12.93 -14.95 18.16
CA ARG A 10 11.95 -14.55 19.18
C ARG A 10 10.93 -13.53 18.70
N HIS A 11 11.20 -12.84 17.61
CA HIS A 11 10.25 -11.95 16.95
C HIS A 11 10.52 -11.89 15.45
N PHE A 12 9.58 -12.32 14.66
CA PHE A 12 9.61 -12.30 13.19
C PHE A 12 8.64 -11.25 12.67
N VAL A 13 9.10 -10.29 11.86
CA VAL A 13 8.23 -9.30 11.24
C VAL A 13 8.06 -9.64 9.76
N TYR A 14 6.81 -9.87 9.35
CA TYR A 14 6.47 -10.23 7.97
C TYR A 14 5.73 -9.09 7.26
N SER A 15 6.26 -8.62 6.13
CA SER A 15 5.57 -7.67 5.26
C SER A 15 4.71 -8.42 4.23
N SER A 16 3.42 -8.49 4.50
CA SER A 16 2.41 -9.12 3.66
C SER A 16 1.82 -8.14 2.63
N VAL A 17 0.52 -8.15 2.42
CA VAL A 17 -0.23 -7.25 1.54
C VAL A 17 -1.59 -6.95 2.15
N ASN A 18 -2.13 -5.77 1.88
CA ASN A 18 -3.44 -5.35 2.33
C ASN A 18 -4.54 -6.38 1.99
N GLY A 19 -5.47 -6.60 2.92
CA GLY A 19 -6.60 -7.49 2.74
C GLY A 19 -6.24 -8.90 2.25
N ALA A 20 -5.09 -9.47 2.69
CA ALA A 20 -4.59 -10.75 2.20
C ALA A 20 -5.62 -11.89 2.34
N ASP A 21 -6.33 -11.92 3.46
CA ASP A 21 -7.40 -12.89 3.73
C ASP A 21 -8.61 -12.74 2.79
N LYS A 22 -8.95 -11.51 2.41
CA LYS A 22 -10.05 -11.21 1.50
C LYS A 22 -9.65 -11.50 0.05
N GLN A 23 -8.46 -11.05 -0.36
CA GLN A 23 -7.95 -11.29 -1.71
C GLN A 23 -7.75 -12.77 -2.03
N SER A 24 -7.43 -13.61 -1.03
CA SER A 24 -7.26 -15.06 -1.21
C SER A 24 -8.53 -15.77 -1.68
N ARG A 25 -9.70 -15.13 -1.56
CA ARG A 25 -11.00 -15.69 -2.00
C ARG A 25 -11.15 -15.73 -3.52
N PHE A 26 -10.44 -14.90 -4.25
CA PHE A 26 -10.58 -14.79 -5.70
C PHE A 26 -9.28 -14.93 -6.49
N ARG A 27 -8.15 -15.07 -5.81
CA ARG A 27 -6.84 -15.33 -6.45
C ARG A 27 -5.93 -16.15 -5.55
N HIS A 28 -5.02 -16.92 -6.16
CA HIS A 28 -3.90 -17.50 -5.42
C HIS A 28 -3.02 -16.37 -4.88
N LEU A 29 -2.73 -16.39 -3.59
CA LEU A 29 -1.97 -15.35 -2.91
C LEU A 29 -0.93 -15.96 -1.96
N ALA A 30 0.28 -16.15 -2.47
CA ALA A 30 1.39 -16.73 -1.70
C ALA A 30 1.65 -15.98 -0.37
N LYS A 31 1.44 -14.65 -0.32
CA LYS A 31 1.58 -13.90 0.93
C LYS A 31 0.59 -14.35 2.00
N TRP A 32 -0.66 -14.66 1.63
CA TRP A 32 -1.64 -15.21 2.56
C TRP A 32 -1.24 -16.60 3.05
N GLU A 33 -0.76 -17.46 2.17
CA GLU A 33 -0.28 -18.79 2.55
C GLU A 33 0.90 -18.72 3.53
N ILE A 34 1.83 -17.76 3.32
CA ILE A 34 2.92 -17.52 4.26
C ILE A 34 2.39 -17.06 5.61
N GLU A 35 1.39 -16.15 5.65
CA GLU A 35 0.75 -15.75 6.91
C GLU A 35 0.13 -16.94 7.64
N GLN A 36 -0.60 -17.80 6.91
CA GLN A 36 -1.20 -19.00 7.48
C GLN A 36 -0.13 -19.96 8.02
N TYR A 37 0.96 -20.12 7.28
CA TYR A 37 2.07 -20.98 7.69
C TYR A 37 2.78 -20.45 8.94
N ILE A 38 3.06 -19.14 9.01
CA ILE A 38 3.63 -18.49 10.20
C ILE A 38 2.78 -18.81 11.44
N ARG A 39 1.45 -18.69 11.34
CA ARG A 39 0.52 -18.99 12.43
C ARG A 39 0.49 -20.47 12.77
N ALA A 40 0.46 -21.35 11.75
CA ALA A 40 0.36 -22.80 11.93
C ALA A 40 1.57 -23.39 12.67
N ILE A 41 2.77 -22.86 12.44
CA ILE A 41 3.98 -23.31 13.14
C ILE A 41 4.25 -22.60 14.46
N GLY A 42 3.37 -21.67 14.87
CA GLY A 42 3.50 -20.92 16.11
C GLY A 42 4.73 -19.99 16.18
N LEU A 43 5.23 -19.51 15.00
CA LEU A 43 6.36 -18.57 14.99
C LEU A 43 5.94 -17.23 15.63
N PRO A 44 6.65 -16.73 16.66
CA PRO A 44 6.34 -15.43 17.25
C PRO A 44 6.50 -14.32 16.21
N ALA A 45 5.41 -13.73 15.73
CA ALA A 45 5.46 -12.82 14.60
C ALA A 45 4.53 -11.62 14.72
N THR A 46 4.91 -10.55 14.02
CA THR A 46 4.03 -9.43 13.63
C THR A 46 3.86 -9.48 12.13
N ILE A 47 2.63 -9.38 11.65
CA ILE A 47 2.31 -9.31 10.23
C ILE A 47 1.87 -7.89 9.90
N LEU A 48 2.61 -7.22 9.03
CA LEU A 48 2.26 -5.92 8.49
C LEU A 48 1.67 -6.11 7.10
N ARG A 49 0.51 -5.51 6.84
CA ARG A 49 -0.19 -5.53 5.55
C ARG A 49 -0.20 -4.12 4.96
N PRO A 50 0.86 -3.71 4.26
CA PRO A 50 0.92 -2.38 3.64
C PRO A 50 -0.16 -2.21 2.58
N SER A 51 -0.72 -1.00 2.51
CA SER A 51 -1.56 -0.51 1.42
C SER A 51 -0.73 -0.17 0.17
N GLY A 52 -1.36 0.45 -0.84
CA GLY A 52 -0.66 0.90 -2.04
C GLY A 52 0.48 1.86 -1.72
N PHE A 53 1.66 1.70 -2.36
CA PHE A 53 2.79 2.56 -2.08
C PHE A 53 2.63 3.91 -2.79
N MET A 54 2.84 5.01 -2.07
CA MET A 54 2.81 6.37 -2.64
C MET A 54 3.84 6.52 -3.76
N GLU A 55 4.98 5.85 -3.63
CA GLU A 55 6.08 5.81 -4.59
C GLU A 55 5.67 5.23 -5.96
N ASN A 56 4.68 4.35 -6.01
CA ASN A 56 4.23 3.75 -7.27
C ASN A 56 3.73 4.79 -8.27
N TYR A 57 3.12 5.88 -7.79
CA TYR A 57 2.63 6.96 -8.66
C TYR A 57 3.75 7.74 -9.36
N ALA A 58 4.96 7.73 -8.80
CA ALA A 58 6.15 8.29 -9.44
C ALA A 58 6.82 7.31 -10.42
N GLY A 59 6.25 6.12 -10.64
CA GLY A 59 6.66 5.18 -11.67
C GLY A 59 5.91 5.40 -12.99
N PRO A 60 6.37 4.78 -14.09
CA PRO A 60 5.81 4.98 -15.44
C PRO A 60 4.40 4.36 -15.62
N GLY A 61 3.97 3.49 -14.70
CA GLY A 61 2.77 2.65 -14.87
C GLY A 61 1.44 3.41 -14.85
N PHE A 62 1.39 4.60 -14.24
CA PHE A 62 0.16 5.38 -14.08
C PHE A 62 0.02 6.52 -15.11
N GLY A 63 1.04 6.79 -15.93
CA GLY A 63 0.98 7.80 -16.99
C GLY A 63 1.20 9.24 -16.51
N VAL A 64 1.61 9.46 -15.27
CA VAL A 64 1.78 10.80 -14.68
C VAL A 64 2.79 11.66 -15.47
N GLN A 65 3.82 11.04 -16.05
CA GLN A 65 4.78 11.70 -16.93
C GLN A 65 4.12 12.36 -18.15
N ASN A 66 2.95 11.88 -18.57
CA ASN A 66 2.17 12.37 -19.72
C ASN A 66 1.03 13.32 -19.29
N GLY A 67 1.02 13.80 -18.04
CA GLY A 67 -0.03 14.67 -17.50
C GLY A 67 -1.34 13.97 -17.18
N THR A 68 -1.33 12.63 -17.03
CA THR A 68 -2.50 11.85 -16.64
C THR A 68 -2.15 10.93 -15.49
N LEU A 69 -3.12 10.67 -14.60
CA LEU A 69 -3.10 9.56 -13.66
C LEU A 69 -4.20 8.59 -14.11
N ALA A 70 -3.79 7.47 -14.69
CA ALA A 70 -4.69 6.51 -15.33
C ALA A 70 -4.74 5.20 -14.56
N GLU A 71 -5.91 4.85 -13.99
CA GLU A 71 -6.17 3.59 -13.29
C GLU A 71 -7.65 3.24 -13.29
N ALA A 72 -8.00 2.02 -12.85
CA ALA A 72 -9.39 1.54 -12.88
C ALA A 72 -10.10 1.64 -11.51
N THR A 73 -9.56 2.41 -10.58
CA THR A 73 -10.29 2.78 -9.35
C THR A 73 -11.41 3.74 -9.72
N ASN A 74 -12.59 3.59 -9.14
CA ASN A 74 -13.69 4.55 -9.36
C ASN A 74 -13.31 5.94 -8.83
N PRO A 75 -13.75 7.04 -9.49
CA PRO A 75 -13.30 8.40 -9.17
C PRO A 75 -13.59 8.85 -7.73
N ASP A 76 -14.57 8.26 -7.10
CA ASP A 76 -15.10 8.56 -5.75
C ASP A 76 -14.65 7.55 -4.69
N VAL A 77 -13.94 6.49 -5.07
CA VAL A 77 -13.45 5.47 -4.14
C VAL A 77 -12.07 5.86 -3.58
N PRO A 78 -11.92 6.04 -2.26
CA PRO A 78 -10.63 6.38 -1.67
C PRO A 78 -9.64 5.21 -1.74
N VAL A 79 -8.49 5.45 -2.35
CA VAL A 79 -7.33 4.56 -2.35
C VAL A 79 -6.55 4.77 -1.07
N LYS A 80 -6.27 3.68 -0.35
CA LYS A 80 -5.43 3.73 0.85
C LYS A 80 -3.97 3.62 0.45
N LEU A 81 -3.14 4.53 0.97
CA LEU A 81 -1.76 4.74 0.57
C LEU A 81 -0.81 4.74 1.76
N ILE A 82 0.41 4.28 1.56
CA ILE A 82 1.49 4.35 2.55
C ILE A 82 2.82 4.71 1.88
N ALA A 83 3.63 5.53 2.55
CA ALA A 83 5.02 5.75 2.15
C ALA A 83 5.89 4.54 2.53
N VAL A 84 6.85 4.18 1.69
CA VAL A 84 7.76 3.06 1.96
C VAL A 84 8.57 3.29 3.24
N ASP A 85 8.98 4.53 3.52
CA ASP A 85 9.68 4.90 4.74
C ASP A 85 8.85 4.58 6.00
N ASP A 86 7.51 4.77 5.95
CA ASP A 86 6.63 4.46 7.07
C ASP A 86 6.46 2.94 7.29
N ILE A 87 6.54 2.13 6.25
CA ILE A 87 6.61 0.66 6.41
C ILE A 87 7.83 0.30 7.25
N GLY A 88 9.00 0.88 6.92
CA GLY A 88 10.22 0.72 7.72
C GLY A 88 10.08 1.20 9.16
N ALA A 89 9.34 2.31 9.38
CA ALA A 89 9.05 2.80 10.72
C ALA A 89 8.19 1.80 11.52
N PHE A 90 7.14 1.22 10.94
CA PHE A 90 6.35 0.18 11.60
C PHE A 90 7.15 -1.08 11.91
N VAL A 91 8.05 -1.51 11.02
CA VAL A 91 8.97 -2.62 11.29
C VAL A 91 9.85 -2.33 12.51
N ARG A 92 10.42 -1.12 12.57
CA ARG A 92 11.24 -0.68 13.71
C ARG A 92 10.42 -0.63 15.00
N LEU A 93 9.20 -0.11 14.97
CA LEU A 93 8.31 -0.10 16.12
C LEU A 93 8.00 -1.52 16.61
N ALA A 94 7.71 -2.44 15.70
CA ALA A 94 7.45 -3.83 16.06
C ALA A 94 8.63 -4.49 16.78
N PHE A 95 9.87 -4.25 16.33
CA PHE A 95 11.05 -4.78 17.03
C PHE A 95 11.35 -4.08 18.36
N ASN A 96 11.05 -2.78 18.48
CA ASN A 96 11.32 -2.02 19.72
C ASN A 96 10.29 -2.25 20.82
N ASP A 97 9.07 -2.64 20.45
CA ASP A 97 7.95 -2.88 21.38
C ASP A 97 7.26 -4.22 21.08
N PRO A 98 7.93 -5.35 21.35
CA PRO A 98 7.35 -6.66 21.12
C PRO A 98 6.06 -6.90 21.89
N GLU A 99 5.87 -6.31 23.07
CA GLU A 99 4.67 -6.48 23.89
C GLU A 99 3.42 -5.96 23.17
N THR A 100 3.57 -4.83 22.48
CA THR A 100 2.49 -4.23 21.69
C THR A 100 2.26 -4.98 20.38
N PHE A 101 3.29 -5.51 19.73
CA PHE A 101 3.20 -5.97 18.34
C PHE A 101 3.15 -7.49 18.13
N LEU A 102 3.72 -8.30 19.04
CA LEU A 102 3.72 -9.77 18.86
C LEU A 102 2.30 -10.34 18.72
N GLY A 103 2.13 -11.22 17.77
CA GLY A 103 0.86 -11.89 17.47
C GLY A 103 -0.12 -11.03 16.67
N LYS A 104 0.19 -9.76 16.41
CA LYS A 104 -0.72 -8.86 15.69
C LYS A 104 -0.55 -8.94 14.17
N THR A 105 -1.66 -8.72 13.49
CA THR A 105 -1.73 -8.43 12.05
C THR A 105 -2.30 -7.03 11.90
N LEU A 106 -1.58 -6.14 11.21
CA LEU A 106 -1.94 -4.74 11.06
C LEU A 106 -2.06 -4.38 9.57
N GLU A 107 -3.24 -3.89 9.15
CA GLU A 107 -3.38 -3.15 7.90
C GLU A 107 -2.78 -1.77 8.12
N ILE A 108 -1.74 -1.39 7.36
CA ILE A 108 -1.03 -0.14 7.53
C ILE A 108 -1.18 0.78 6.32
N ALA A 109 -1.64 2.01 6.58
CA ALA A 109 -1.79 3.09 5.61
C ALA A 109 -1.54 4.45 6.28
N GLY A 110 -1.01 5.40 5.53
CA GLY A 110 -0.81 6.78 5.97
C GLY A 110 -1.93 7.72 5.56
N ASP A 111 -2.61 7.42 4.44
CA ASP A 111 -3.67 8.27 3.88
C ASP A 111 -4.72 7.47 3.12
N ALA A 112 -5.85 8.13 2.82
CA ALA A 112 -6.91 7.62 1.95
C ALA A 112 -7.45 8.76 1.08
N LEU A 113 -7.18 8.73 -0.22
CA LEU A 113 -7.51 9.77 -1.18
C LEU A 113 -8.18 9.17 -2.42
N THR A 114 -9.15 9.88 -2.99
CA THR A 114 -9.67 9.49 -4.30
C THR A 114 -8.60 9.70 -5.39
N PRO A 115 -8.66 8.97 -6.51
CA PRO A 115 -7.71 9.16 -7.61
C PRO A 115 -7.66 10.61 -8.12
N THR A 116 -8.80 11.31 -8.09
CA THR A 116 -8.87 12.73 -8.45
C THR A 116 -8.06 13.58 -7.46
N GLN A 117 -8.22 13.37 -6.16
CA GLN A 117 -7.45 14.06 -5.12
C GLN A 117 -5.95 13.78 -5.22
N ILE A 118 -5.57 12.54 -5.55
CA ILE A 118 -4.17 12.18 -5.78
C ILE A 118 -3.60 12.97 -6.96
N ALA A 119 -4.29 13.01 -8.11
CA ALA A 119 -3.88 13.76 -9.30
C ALA A 119 -3.73 15.26 -8.99
N GLU A 120 -4.69 15.85 -8.27
CA GLU A 120 -4.65 17.25 -7.84
C GLU A 120 -3.47 17.54 -6.89
N ALA A 121 -3.20 16.66 -5.93
CA ALA A 121 -2.07 16.80 -5.01
C ALA A 121 -0.73 16.76 -5.76
N ILE A 122 -0.56 15.84 -6.71
CA ILE A 122 0.63 15.78 -7.56
C ILE A 122 0.76 17.06 -8.39
N ALA A 123 -0.34 17.55 -8.99
CA ALA A 123 -0.34 18.77 -9.79
C ALA A 123 0.08 19.99 -8.93
N ARG A 124 -0.48 20.14 -7.72
CA ARG A 124 -0.09 21.21 -6.78
C ARG A 124 1.39 21.14 -6.41
N ALA A 125 1.88 19.95 -6.06
CA ALA A 125 3.27 19.78 -5.59
C ALA A 125 4.31 20.02 -6.70
N THR A 126 3.99 19.66 -7.94
CA THR A 126 4.94 19.71 -9.07
C THR A 126 4.78 20.95 -9.96
N GLY A 127 3.67 21.68 -9.84
CA GLY A 127 3.31 22.78 -10.74
C GLY A 127 2.95 22.33 -12.15
N ARG A 128 2.75 21.03 -12.40
CA ARG A 128 2.38 20.46 -13.70
C ARG A 128 0.92 20.01 -13.69
N SER A 129 0.22 20.17 -14.81
CA SER A 129 -1.12 19.66 -14.94
C SER A 129 -1.10 18.12 -14.94
N VAL A 130 -1.83 17.52 -13.99
CA VAL A 130 -2.09 16.08 -13.93
C VAL A 130 -3.58 15.92 -13.71
N ARG A 131 -4.23 15.10 -14.56
CA ARG A 131 -5.66 14.82 -14.45
C ARG A 131 -5.90 13.33 -14.29
N TYR A 132 -6.90 12.97 -13.51
CA TYR A 132 -7.33 11.59 -13.40
C TYR A 132 -8.04 11.12 -14.68
N VAL A 133 -7.73 9.92 -15.14
CA VAL A 133 -8.38 9.25 -16.27
C VAL A 133 -8.81 7.85 -15.82
N HIS A 134 -10.10 7.64 -15.67
CA HIS A 134 -10.66 6.33 -15.31
C HIS A 134 -10.53 5.34 -16.47
N ILE A 135 -9.89 4.20 -16.21
CA ILE A 135 -9.81 3.08 -17.15
C ILE A 135 -10.98 2.14 -16.88
N PRO A 136 -11.85 1.86 -17.87
CA PRO A 136 -12.92 0.88 -17.70
C PRO A 136 -12.37 -0.50 -17.30
N ILE A 137 -13.00 -1.14 -16.32
CA ILE A 137 -12.59 -2.47 -15.81
C ILE A 137 -12.45 -3.50 -16.94
N ASP A 138 -13.34 -3.49 -17.93
CA ASP A 138 -13.27 -4.41 -19.07
C ASP A 138 -12.01 -4.20 -19.93
N ALA A 139 -11.45 -2.99 -19.96
CA ALA A 139 -10.19 -2.74 -20.65
C ALA A 139 -9.02 -3.38 -19.89
N VAL A 140 -9.02 -3.30 -18.55
CA VAL A 140 -8.06 -3.99 -17.69
C VAL A 140 -8.20 -5.50 -17.82
N ARG A 141 -9.45 -6.01 -17.80
CA ARG A 141 -9.77 -7.44 -17.88
C ARG A 141 -9.21 -8.10 -19.13
N ARG A 142 -9.30 -7.43 -20.28
CA ARG A 142 -8.73 -7.95 -21.53
C ARG A 142 -7.21 -8.16 -21.49
N GLN A 143 -6.51 -7.45 -20.61
CA GLN A 143 -5.06 -7.55 -20.47
C GLN A 143 -4.66 -8.43 -19.27
N ASN A 144 -5.39 -8.33 -18.16
CA ASN A 144 -5.08 -9.03 -16.93
C ASN A 144 -6.33 -9.23 -16.07
N GLU A 145 -6.89 -10.43 -16.11
CA GLU A 145 -8.10 -10.82 -15.36
C GLU A 145 -7.90 -10.67 -13.84
N ILE A 146 -6.71 -11.02 -13.33
CA ILE A 146 -6.43 -10.93 -11.89
C ILE A 146 -6.42 -9.46 -11.44
N LEU A 147 -5.81 -8.58 -12.23
CA LEU A 147 -5.77 -7.15 -11.94
C LEU A 147 -7.17 -6.53 -11.97
N ALA A 148 -8.02 -6.94 -12.93
CA ALA A 148 -9.41 -6.49 -12.99
C ALA A 148 -10.17 -6.89 -11.71
N ARG A 149 -10.05 -8.13 -11.24
CA ARG A 149 -10.66 -8.58 -9.98
C ARG A 149 -10.16 -7.83 -8.76
N ILE A 150 -8.89 -7.44 -8.75
CA ILE A 150 -8.34 -6.60 -7.68
C ILE A 150 -9.03 -5.23 -7.67
N TYR A 151 -9.17 -4.58 -8.83
CA TYR A 151 -9.86 -3.30 -8.92
C TYR A 151 -11.35 -3.42 -8.58
N GLU A 152 -12.04 -4.47 -9.02
CA GLU A 152 -13.43 -4.73 -8.64
C GLU A 152 -13.60 -4.86 -7.13
N TRP A 153 -12.71 -5.62 -6.50
CA TRP A 153 -12.70 -5.76 -5.05
C TRP A 153 -12.39 -4.43 -4.34
N LEU A 154 -11.40 -3.65 -4.79
CA LEU A 154 -11.06 -2.35 -4.22
C LEU A 154 -12.20 -1.33 -4.39
N ASN A 155 -12.87 -1.34 -5.55
CA ASN A 155 -14.02 -0.47 -5.84
C ASN A 155 -15.29 -0.84 -5.05
N GLY A 156 -15.38 -2.05 -4.54
CA GLY A 156 -16.52 -2.59 -3.80
C GLY A 156 -16.23 -2.80 -2.32
N GLU A 157 -15.91 -4.04 -1.93
CA GLU A 157 -15.69 -4.43 -0.53
C GLU A 157 -14.42 -3.80 0.07
N GLY A 158 -13.29 -3.89 -0.66
CA GLY A 158 -12.00 -3.41 -0.20
C GLY A 158 -11.57 -3.94 1.17
N TYR A 159 -10.86 -3.12 1.92
CA TYR A 159 -10.39 -3.41 3.29
C TYR A 159 -10.43 -2.14 4.15
N GLU A 160 -10.50 -2.32 5.48
CA GLU A 160 -10.54 -1.22 6.43
C GLU A 160 -9.15 -0.97 7.05
N VAL A 161 -8.92 0.29 7.43
CA VAL A 161 -7.71 0.74 8.12
C VAL A 161 -8.11 1.63 9.29
N ASP A 162 -7.60 1.34 10.48
CA ASP A 162 -7.79 2.15 11.67
C ASP A 162 -6.71 3.26 11.73
N PHE A 163 -6.94 4.35 11.01
CA PHE A 163 -5.99 5.48 10.94
C PHE A 163 -5.72 6.11 12.33
N PRO A 164 -6.71 6.33 13.22
CA PRO A 164 -6.46 6.79 14.59
C PRO A 164 -5.49 5.92 15.36
N ALA A 165 -5.69 4.59 15.34
CA ALA A 165 -4.78 3.65 16.01
C ALA A 165 -3.36 3.68 15.39
N LEU A 166 -3.25 3.72 14.05
CA LEU A 166 -1.95 3.80 13.39
C LEU A 166 -1.19 5.09 13.73
N ARG A 167 -1.89 6.23 13.79
CA ARG A 167 -1.30 7.51 14.18
C ARG A 167 -0.89 7.55 15.63
N SER A 168 -1.60 6.86 16.52
CA SER A 168 -1.19 6.69 17.92
C SER A 168 0.08 5.87 18.05
N LEU A 169 0.23 4.81 17.26
CA LEU A 169 1.44 3.99 17.22
C LEU A 169 2.63 4.71 16.56
N HIS A 170 2.35 5.49 15.51
CA HIS A 170 3.34 6.23 14.74
C HIS A 170 2.88 7.68 14.50
N PRO A 171 3.12 8.60 15.45
CA PRO A 171 2.69 10.01 15.31
C PRO A 171 3.29 10.72 14.08
N GLY A 172 4.43 10.24 13.56
CA GLY A 172 5.07 10.76 12.35
C GLY A 172 4.55 10.17 11.02
N LEU A 173 3.49 9.35 11.06
CA LEU A 173 2.90 8.69 9.89
C LEU A 173 2.48 9.72 8.84
N MET A 174 3.09 9.64 7.65
CA MET A 174 2.89 10.61 6.58
C MET A 174 1.52 10.44 5.92
N ASN A 175 0.83 11.55 5.68
CA ASN A 175 -0.19 11.63 4.65
C ASN A 175 0.47 11.90 3.29
N PHE A 176 -0.32 11.90 2.22
CA PHE A 176 0.20 12.03 0.87
C PHE A 176 0.85 13.39 0.61
N ASP A 177 0.28 14.49 1.12
CA ASP A 177 0.86 15.83 0.97
C ASP A 177 2.22 15.93 1.69
N THR A 178 2.34 15.41 2.93
CA THR A 178 3.61 15.37 3.67
C THR A 178 4.66 14.52 2.94
N TRP A 179 4.25 13.39 2.37
CA TRP A 179 5.15 12.57 1.55
C TRP A 179 5.60 13.30 0.30
N LEU A 180 4.68 13.99 -0.40
CA LEU A 180 5.03 14.82 -1.56
C LEU A 180 6.07 15.88 -1.22
N GLU A 181 5.91 16.59 -0.10
CA GLU A 181 6.86 17.61 0.36
C GLU A 181 8.24 17.03 0.65
N ARG A 182 8.30 15.87 1.33
CA ARG A 182 9.57 15.27 1.80
C ARG A 182 10.30 14.49 0.71
N ARG A 183 9.59 13.78 -0.16
CA ARG A 183 10.15 12.81 -1.12
C ARG A 183 9.51 12.85 -2.50
N GLY A 184 8.18 12.86 -2.55
CA GLY A 184 7.42 12.61 -3.76
C GLY A 184 7.69 13.61 -4.85
N LYS A 185 7.77 14.92 -4.52
CA LYS A 185 8.06 15.97 -5.49
C LYS A 185 9.35 15.69 -6.27
N ALA A 186 10.43 15.33 -5.58
CA ALA A 186 11.71 15.03 -6.24
C ALA A 186 11.62 13.79 -7.16
N LEU A 187 10.84 12.78 -6.76
CA LEU A 187 10.61 11.60 -7.59
C LEU A 187 9.82 11.94 -8.86
N PHE A 188 8.76 12.74 -8.75
CA PHE A 188 8.01 13.19 -9.92
C PHE A 188 8.84 14.10 -10.84
N GLU A 189 9.66 14.99 -10.29
CA GLU A 189 10.57 15.80 -11.09
C GLU A 189 11.59 14.94 -11.86
N ALA A 190 12.08 13.85 -11.27
CA ALA A 190 12.93 12.89 -11.95
C ALA A 190 12.17 12.15 -13.07
N LEU A 191 10.94 11.68 -12.78
CA LEU A 191 10.07 11.03 -13.76
C LEU A 191 9.81 11.93 -14.98
N PHE A 192 9.51 13.22 -14.75
CA PHE A 192 9.26 14.16 -15.83
C PHE A 192 10.50 14.52 -16.67
N ARG A 193 11.72 14.36 -16.14
CA ARG A 193 12.95 14.54 -16.89
C ARG A 193 13.31 13.36 -17.78
N SER A 194 12.80 12.18 -17.45
CA SER A 194 13.06 10.92 -18.18
C SER A 194 12.02 10.60 -19.25
N ALA A 195 10.98 11.41 -19.37
CA ALA A 195 9.92 11.31 -20.38
C ALA A 195 10.19 12.24 -21.55
#